data_e658c9fb633d3d1fe9d7716fc8030682
#
_entry.id   e658c9fb633d3d1fe9d7716fc8030682
#
_cell.length_a   1.000
_cell.length_b   1.000
_cell.length_c   1.000
_cell.angle_alpha   90.00
_cell.angle_beta   90.00
_cell.angle_gamma   90.00
#
_symmetry.space_group_name_H-M   'P 1'
#
loop_
_entity.id
_entity.type
_entity.pdbx_description
1 polymer ?
#
loop_
_entity_poly.entity_id
_entity_poly.type
_entity_poly.pdbx_seq_one_letter_code
_entity_poly.pdbx_strand_id
1 'polypeptide(L)'
;MILLNSKKRLLNAVIVLVSGITIFILGLGNTGLVDETPPLFAAAARAMSESGDWITPKVNGMFRFDKPPLIYWLMGFFYSLPKSEIWDSYGTISARLPSALGSLFLMLMIGDTLFCWPQKGDRQLFTPIIASLGFALSPLIIIWSRTAVSDALLTGTLGIS
;
A
#
# COMPACT_ATOMS: atom_id res chain seq x y z
N MET A 1 -30.35 -0.12 18.18
CA MET A 1 -28.96 -0.34 18.60
C MET A 1 -28.07 -0.79 17.44
N ILE A 2 -28.47 -1.80 16.65
CA ILE A 2 -27.67 -2.34 15.51
C ILE A 2 -27.40 -1.28 14.43
N LEU A 3 -28.39 -0.49 14.01
CA LEU A 3 -28.24 0.55 12.98
C LEU A 3 -27.32 1.71 13.40
N LEU A 4 -27.31 2.06 14.68
CA LEU A 4 -26.45 3.12 15.21
C LEU A 4 -24.98 2.68 15.20
N ASN A 5 -24.73 1.41 15.49
CA ASN A 5 -23.39 0.83 15.46
C ASN A 5 -22.84 0.72 14.02
N SER A 6 -23.71 0.39 13.06
CA SER A 6 -23.37 0.37 11.63
C SER A 6 -22.94 1.74 11.10
N LYS A 7 -23.67 2.82 11.47
CA LYS A 7 -23.29 4.19 11.07
C LYS A 7 -21.94 4.62 11.67
N LYS A 8 -21.70 4.29 12.93
CA LYS A 8 -20.41 4.60 13.59
C LYS A 8 -19.25 3.83 12.96
N ARG A 9 -19.45 2.56 12.60
CA ARG A 9 -18.45 1.73 11.90
C ARG A 9 -18.13 2.31 10.53
N LEU A 10 -19.14 2.69 9.76
CA LEU A 10 -18.94 3.34 8.46
C LEU A 10 -18.17 4.66 8.60
N LEU A 11 -18.53 5.50 9.57
CA LEU A 11 -17.84 6.75 9.84
C LEU A 11 -16.37 6.51 10.19
N ASN A 12 -16.07 5.53 11.06
CA ASN A 12 -14.71 5.14 11.40
C ASN A 12 -13.94 4.71 10.14
N ALA A 13 -14.51 3.80 9.34
CA ALA A 13 -13.88 3.31 8.11
C ALA A 13 -13.59 4.45 7.11
N VAL A 14 -14.52 5.39 6.95
CA VAL A 14 -14.34 6.54 6.06
C VAL A 14 -13.21 7.47 6.57
N ILE A 15 -13.17 7.78 7.87
CA ILE A 15 -12.12 8.62 8.45
C ILE A 15 -10.75 7.96 8.27
N VAL A 16 -10.64 6.68 8.60
CA VAL A 16 -9.38 5.92 8.47
C VAL A 16 -8.96 5.81 7.00
N LEU A 17 -9.89 5.54 6.09
CA LEU A 17 -9.63 5.47 4.65
C LEU A 17 -9.13 6.81 4.09
N VAL A 18 -9.81 7.91 4.37
CA VAL A 18 -9.42 9.24 3.89
C VAL A 18 -8.05 9.63 4.43
N SER A 19 -7.81 9.41 5.73
CA SER A 19 -6.50 9.67 6.35
C SER A 19 -5.40 8.81 5.71
N GLY A 20 -5.64 7.53 5.48
CA GLY A 20 -4.67 6.62 4.87
C GLY A 20 -4.38 6.99 3.40
N ILE A 21 -5.38 7.35 2.61
CA ILE A 21 -5.19 7.85 1.24
C ILE A 21 -4.31 9.10 1.25
N THR A 22 -4.59 10.03 2.16
CA THR A 22 -3.82 11.27 2.29
C THR A 22 -2.36 11.00 2.65
N ILE A 23 -2.08 10.07 3.59
CA ILE A 23 -0.73 9.79 4.06
C ILE A 23 0.06 8.93 3.07
N PHE A 24 -0.54 7.88 2.52
CA PHE A 24 0.18 6.87 1.75
C PHE A 24 0.14 7.08 0.23
N ILE A 25 -0.93 7.67 -0.31
CA ILE A 25 -1.14 7.76 -1.76
C ILE A 25 -0.93 9.18 -2.28
N LEU A 26 -1.34 10.22 -1.53
CA LEU A 26 -1.24 11.60 -2.02
C LEU A 26 0.24 11.96 -2.31
N GLY A 27 0.49 12.42 -3.54
CA GLY A 27 1.83 12.81 -4.00
C GLY A 27 2.81 11.64 -4.17
N LEU A 28 2.32 10.40 -4.35
CA LEU A 28 3.16 9.21 -4.50
C LEU A 28 4.05 9.24 -5.74
N GLY A 29 3.60 9.89 -6.81
CA GLY A 29 4.32 10.03 -8.09
C GLY A 29 5.22 11.25 -8.21
N ASN A 30 5.34 12.09 -7.17
CA ASN A 30 6.04 13.37 -7.26
C ASN A 30 7.57 13.26 -7.23
N THR A 31 8.11 12.08 -6.98
CA THR A 31 9.55 11.84 -6.89
C THR A 31 9.97 10.59 -7.65
N GLY A 32 11.19 10.60 -8.22
CA GLY A 32 11.80 9.42 -8.81
C GLY A 32 12.03 8.30 -7.77
N LEU A 33 12.31 7.09 -8.26
CA LEU A 33 12.74 6.00 -7.40
C LEU A 33 14.19 6.28 -6.97
N VAL A 34 14.40 6.32 -5.67
CA VAL A 34 15.70 6.58 -5.04
C VAL A 34 16.20 5.28 -4.43
N ASP A 35 17.53 5.12 -4.34
CA ASP A 35 18.19 3.90 -3.89
C ASP A 35 18.29 2.81 -4.98
N GLU A 36 19.10 1.78 -4.75
CA GLU A 36 19.39 0.71 -5.73
C GLU A 36 18.22 -0.26 -5.92
N THR A 37 17.54 -0.62 -4.85
CA THR A 37 16.54 -1.68 -4.83
C THR A 37 15.22 -1.33 -5.55
N PRO A 38 14.57 -0.18 -5.29
CA PRO A 38 13.29 0.17 -5.91
C PRO A 38 13.32 0.23 -7.44
N PRO A 39 14.34 0.82 -8.10
CA PRO A 39 14.42 0.82 -9.56
C PRO A 39 14.53 -0.58 -10.16
N LEU A 40 15.24 -1.50 -9.49
CA LEU A 40 15.40 -2.88 -9.96
C LEU A 40 14.09 -3.65 -9.91
N PHE A 41 13.26 -3.47 -8.86
CA PHE A 41 11.91 -4.05 -8.82
C PHE A 41 11.02 -3.48 -9.91
N ALA A 42 11.03 -2.16 -10.09
CA ALA A 42 10.26 -1.47 -11.10
C ALA A 42 10.66 -1.93 -12.52
N ALA A 43 11.95 -2.05 -12.80
CA ALA A 43 12.45 -2.52 -14.10
C ALA A 43 12.04 -3.97 -14.38
N ALA A 44 12.17 -4.87 -13.39
CA ALA A 44 11.74 -6.26 -13.56
C ALA A 44 10.23 -6.36 -13.81
N ALA A 45 9.42 -5.68 -13.01
CA ALA A 45 7.97 -5.69 -13.14
C ALA A 45 7.49 -5.09 -14.47
N ARG A 46 8.15 -4.02 -14.94
CA ARG A 46 7.88 -3.42 -16.25
C ARG A 46 8.22 -4.38 -17.39
N ALA A 47 9.40 -5.03 -17.33
CA ALA A 47 9.80 -6.02 -18.33
C ALA A 47 8.81 -7.19 -18.39
N MET A 48 8.28 -7.65 -17.25
CA MET A 48 7.24 -8.68 -17.19
C MET A 48 5.94 -8.22 -17.87
N SER A 49 5.49 -7.00 -17.61
CA SER A 49 4.27 -6.45 -18.22
C SER A 49 4.40 -6.20 -19.73
N GLU A 50 5.59 -5.83 -20.21
CA GLU A 50 5.86 -5.56 -21.63
C GLU A 50 6.08 -6.85 -22.43
N SER A 51 6.75 -7.85 -21.85
CA SER A 51 7.03 -9.13 -22.52
C SER A 51 5.90 -10.14 -22.44
N GLY A 52 4.96 -9.98 -21.50
CA GLY A 52 3.94 -10.98 -21.18
C GLY A 52 4.47 -12.20 -20.40
N ASP A 53 5.76 -12.24 -20.05
CA ASP A 53 6.36 -13.30 -19.23
C ASP A 53 6.19 -12.95 -17.74
N TRP A 54 5.09 -13.41 -17.13
CA TRP A 54 4.75 -13.16 -15.74
C TRP A 54 5.44 -14.11 -14.74
N ILE A 55 6.27 -15.01 -15.21
CA ILE A 55 6.94 -16.02 -14.38
C ILE A 55 8.39 -15.63 -14.13
N THR A 56 9.05 -15.06 -15.13
CA THR A 56 10.50 -14.86 -15.14
C THR A 56 10.87 -13.39 -15.01
N PRO A 57 11.11 -12.86 -13.79
CA PRO A 57 11.57 -11.49 -13.63
C PRO A 57 12.98 -11.32 -14.21
N LYS A 58 13.15 -10.30 -15.08
CA LYS A 58 14.42 -9.99 -15.74
C LYS A 58 14.74 -8.51 -15.60
N VAL A 59 16.03 -8.21 -15.36
CA VAL A 59 16.57 -6.84 -15.38
C VAL A 59 17.80 -6.86 -16.28
N ASN A 60 17.81 -6.03 -17.33
CA ASN A 60 18.90 -5.99 -18.31
C ASN A 60 19.24 -7.37 -18.90
N GLY A 61 18.24 -8.21 -19.15
CA GLY A 61 18.39 -9.55 -19.67
C GLY A 61 18.83 -10.62 -18.66
N MET A 62 19.16 -10.26 -17.43
CA MET A 62 19.53 -11.18 -16.35
C MET A 62 18.33 -11.57 -15.50
N PHE A 63 18.25 -12.85 -15.12
CA PHE A 63 17.22 -13.35 -14.24
C PHE A 63 17.35 -12.82 -12.82
N ARG A 64 16.21 -12.52 -12.19
CA ARG A 64 16.15 -11.96 -10.83
C ARG A 64 15.14 -12.69 -9.95
N PHE A 65 15.58 -13.77 -9.31
CA PHE A 65 14.77 -14.58 -8.39
C PHE A 65 15.08 -14.34 -6.91
N ASP A 66 15.55 -13.15 -6.56
CA ASP A 66 16.00 -12.79 -5.20
C ASP A 66 14.84 -12.45 -4.25
N LYS A 67 13.62 -12.27 -4.78
CA LYS A 67 12.43 -11.94 -3.97
C LYS A 67 11.20 -12.75 -4.41
N PRO A 68 10.20 -12.90 -3.50
CA PRO A 68 8.93 -13.54 -3.85
C PRO A 68 8.23 -12.85 -5.02
N PRO A 69 7.53 -13.59 -5.90
CA PRO A 69 6.99 -13.05 -7.15
C PRO A 69 5.84 -12.05 -6.96
N LEU A 70 5.18 -12.05 -5.81
CA LEU A 70 3.99 -11.23 -5.54
C LEU A 70 4.23 -9.73 -5.81
N ILE A 71 5.39 -9.20 -5.37
CA ILE A 71 5.70 -7.77 -5.57
C ILE A 71 5.84 -7.44 -7.05
N TYR A 72 6.49 -8.30 -7.84
CA TYR A 72 6.64 -8.11 -9.28
C TYR A 72 5.30 -8.19 -10.00
N TRP A 73 4.43 -9.14 -9.63
CA TRP A 73 3.10 -9.29 -10.22
C TRP A 73 2.22 -8.08 -9.97
N LEU A 74 2.19 -7.57 -8.74
CA LEU A 74 1.38 -6.40 -8.41
C LEU A 74 1.91 -5.13 -9.10
N MET A 75 3.23 -4.90 -9.09
CA MET A 75 3.82 -3.79 -9.82
C MET A 75 3.57 -3.93 -11.34
N GLY A 76 3.77 -5.11 -11.91
CA GLY A 76 3.54 -5.41 -13.32
C GLY A 76 2.08 -5.19 -13.73
N PHE A 77 1.13 -5.60 -12.89
CA PHE A 77 -0.28 -5.30 -13.08
C PHE A 77 -0.53 -3.78 -13.18
N PHE A 78 0.01 -2.99 -12.25
CA PHE A 78 -0.13 -1.53 -12.32
C PHE A 78 0.61 -0.92 -13.52
N TYR A 79 1.73 -1.52 -13.96
CA TYR A 79 2.41 -1.09 -15.19
C TYR A 79 1.63 -1.40 -16.46
N SER A 80 0.78 -2.42 -16.48
CA SER A 80 -0.08 -2.76 -17.62
C SER A 80 -1.29 -1.85 -17.78
N LEU A 81 -1.63 -1.04 -16.76
CA LEU A 81 -2.75 -0.10 -16.82
C LEU A 81 -2.40 1.15 -17.65
N PRO A 82 -3.39 1.79 -18.31
CA PRO A 82 -3.19 3.05 -19.00
C PRO A 82 -2.61 4.12 -18.09
N LYS A 83 -1.58 4.81 -18.54
CA LYS A 83 -0.89 5.85 -17.78
C LYS A 83 -1.30 7.24 -18.23
N SER A 84 -1.30 8.18 -17.28
CA SER A 84 -1.45 9.61 -17.55
C SER A 84 -0.20 10.34 -17.10
N GLU A 85 0.43 11.08 -18.02
CA GLU A 85 1.60 11.91 -17.72
C GLU A 85 1.29 13.06 -16.75
N ILE A 86 0.01 13.42 -16.64
CA ILE A 86 -0.42 14.56 -15.80
C ILE A 86 -0.20 14.30 -14.32
N TRP A 87 -0.39 13.04 -13.86
CA TRP A 87 -0.34 12.69 -12.44
C TRP A 87 0.73 11.65 -12.09
N ASP A 88 1.45 11.13 -13.06
CA ASP A 88 2.60 10.23 -12.89
C ASP A 88 3.77 10.63 -13.80
N SER A 89 4.24 11.86 -13.65
CA SER A 89 5.30 12.44 -14.49
C SER A 89 6.62 11.66 -14.44
N TYR A 90 6.89 10.94 -13.35
CA TYR A 90 8.09 10.11 -13.20
C TYR A 90 7.86 8.62 -13.50
N GLY A 91 6.63 8.19 -13.79
CA GLY A 91 6.32 6.78 -14.04
C GLY A 91 6.56 5.87 -12.83
N THR A 92 6.47 6.41 -11.60
CA THR A 92 6.84 5.70 -10.37
C THR A 92 5.66 5.25 -9.52
N ILE A 93 4.45 5.73 -9.81
CA ILE A 93 3.23 5.35 -9.08
C ILE A 93 3.01 3.85 -9.15
N SER A 94 3.11 3.26 -10.35
CA SER A 94 2.89 1.81 -10.56
C SER A 94 3.80 0.94 -9.69
N ALA A 95 5.04 1.37 -9.46
CA ALA A 95 5.98 0.65 -8.60
C ALA A 95 5.66 0.79 -7.11
N ARG A 96 5.12 1.94 -6.67
CA ARG A 96 4.88 2.25 -5.26
C ARG A 96 3.50 1.85 -4.77
N LEU A 97 2.50 1.77 -5.67
CA LEU A 97 1.12 1.44 -5.32
C LEU A 97 0.98 0.15 -4.50
N PRO A 98 1.66 -0.97 -4.80
CA PRO A 98 1.53 -2.18 -3.99
C PRO A 98 1.88 -1.96 -2.52
N SER A 99 2.97 -1.25 -2.23
CA SER A 99 3.41 -0.93 -0.86
C SER A 99 2.44 0.01 -0.15
N ALA A 100 1.98 1.05 -0.84
CA ALA A 100 1.02 2.02 -0.32
C ALA A 100 -0.34 1.37 -0.01
N LEU A 101 -0.84 0.52 -0.92
CA LEU A 101 -2.10 -0.19 -0.74
C LEU A 101 -2.01 -1.25 0.37
N GLY A 102 -0.88 -1.96 0.49
CA GLY A 102 -0.65 -2.91 1.58
C GLY A 102 -0.72 -2.22 2.95
N SER A 103 -0.06 -1.07 3.09
CA SER A 103 -0.09 -0.26 4.32
C SER A 103 -1.47 0.33 4.60
N LEU A 104 -2.16 0.83 3.57
CA LEU A 104 -3.54 1.33 3.69
C LEU A 104 -4.49 0.23 4.16
N PHE A 105 -4.38 -0.95 3.58
CA PHE A 105 -5.24 -2.08 3.93
C PHE A 105 -5.01 -2.54 5.36
N LEU A 106 -3.74 -2.63 5.81
CA LEU A 106 -3.41 -2.94 7.19
C LEU A 106 -3.96 -1.88 8.16
N MET A 107 -3.84 -0.60 7.82
CA MET A 107 -4.41 0.49 8.61
C MET A 107 -5.94 0.37 8.77
N LEU A 108 -6.64 -0.01 7.70
CA LEU A 108 -8.10 -0.26 7.73
C LEU A 108 -8.44 -1.46 8.60
N MET A 109 -7.66 -2.55 8.52
CA MET A 109 -7.86 -3.73 9.35
C MET A 109 -7.64 -3.46 10.84
N ILE A 110 -6.62 -2.66 11.19
CA ILE A 110 -6.41 -2.21 12.58
C ILE A 110 -7.64 -1.43 13.07
N GLY A 111 -8.13 -0.49 12.27
CA GLY A 111 -9.32 0.32 12.61
C GLY A 111 -10.57 -0.54 12.80
N ASP A 112 -10.83 -1.47 11.89
CA ASP A 112 -12.02 -2.33 11.95
C ASP A 112 -11.95 -3.34 13.09
N THR A 113 -10.80 -3.98 13.30
CA THR A 113 -10.58 -4.93 14.41
C THR A 113 -10.81 -4.27 15.76
N LEU A 114 -10.24 -3.09 15.98
CA LEU A 114 -10.41 -2.35 17.24
C LEU A 114 -11.83 -1.78 17.39
N PHE A 115 -12.52 -1.46 16.30
CA PHE A 115 -13.93 -1.07 16.33
C PHE A 115 -14.83 -2.23 16.76
N CYS A 116 -14.53 -3.44 16.29
CA CYS A 116 -15.27 -4.65 16.66
C CYS A 116 -14.95 -5.12 18.09
N TRP A 117 -13.81 -4.72 18.67
CA TRP A 117 -13.45 -5.07 20.03
C TRP A 117 -14.37 -4.38 21.05
N PRO A 118 -14.87 -5.11 22.08
CA PRO A 118 -15.77 -4.54 23.08
C PRO A 118 -15.14 -3.39 23.84
N GLN A 119 -15.69 -2.18 23.68
CA GLN A 119 -15.24 -0.98 24.36
C GLN A 119 -16.42 -0.24 25.01
N LYS A 120 -16.15 0.48 26.08
CA LYS A 120 -17.18 1.25 26.83
C LYS A 120 -17.26 2.69 26.35
N GLY A 121 -18.46 3.17 26.08
CA GLY A 121 -18.75 4.58 25.78
C GLY A 121 -18.16 5.08 24.46
N ASP A 122 -17.69 6.32 24.44
CA ASP A 122 -17.16 7.00 23.25
C ASP A 122 -15.82 6.43 22.76
N ARG A 123 -15.16 5.61 23.57
CA ARG A 123 -13.89 4.95 23.19
C ARG A 123 -14.04 4.05 21.97
N GLN A 124 -15.25 3.55 21.68
CA GLN A 124 -15.53 2.72 20.52
C GLN A 124 -15.23 3.43 19.18
N LEU A 125 -15.34 4.74 19.11
CA LEU A 125 -15.02 5.52 17.90
C LEU A 125 -13.57 6.04 17.93
N PHE A 126 -13.12 6.59 19.05
CA PHE A 126 -11.81 7.25 19.13
C PHE A 126 -10.64 6.29 19.15
N THR A 127 -10.73 5.16 19.86
CA THR A 127 -9.62 4.20 19.95
C THR A 127 -9.20 3.63 18.59
N PRO A 128 -10.12 3.16 17.71
CA PRO A 128 -9.74 2.70 16.39
C PRO A 128 -9.05 3.78 15.54
N ILE A 129 -9.56 5.01 15.57
CA ILE A 129 -9.00 6.13 14.80
C ILE A 129 -7.59 6.47 15.32
N ILE A 130 -7.41 6.61 16.62
CA ILE A 130 -6.12 6.96 17.22
C ILE A 130 -5.08 5.87 16.95
N ALA A 131 -5.45 4.60 17.09
CA ALA A 131 -4.53 3.49 16.81
C ALA A 131 -4.14 3.41 15.33
N SER A 132 -5.11 3.56 14.42
CA SER A 132 -4.86 3.59 12.98
C SER A 132 -3.96 4.75 12.57
N LEU A 133 -4.18 5.94 13.13
CA LEU A 133 -3.33 7.11 12.91
C LEU A 133 -1.95 6.93 13.54
N GLY A 134 -1.85 6.35 14.74
CA GLY A 134 -0.57 6.03 15.37
C GLY A 134 0.28 5.07 14.52
N PHE A 135 -0.33 4.06 13.91
CA PHE A 135 0.32 3.20 12.93
C PHE A 135 0.77 4.01 11.69
N ALA A 136 -0.14 4.76 11.08
CA ALA A 136 0.11 5.47 9.84
C ALA A 136 1.16 6.60 9.98
N LEU A 137 1.23 7.25 11.13
CA LEU A 137 2.17 8.34 11.40
C LEU A 137 3.54 7.84 11.89
N SER A 138 3.73 6.53 12.02
CA SER A 138 5.06 5.97 12.30
C SER A 138 6.02 6.30 11.16
N PRO A 139 7.19 6.91 11.43
CA PRO A 139 8.14 7.29 10.39
C PRO A 139 8.56 6.12 9.49
N LEU A 140 8.74 4.94 10.08
CA LEU A 140 9.11 3.74 9.35
C LEU A 140 8.01 3.30 8.37
N ILE A 141 6.74 3.35 8.80
CA ILE A 141 5.60 3.00 7.95
C ILE A 141 5.44 4.00 6.81
N ILE A 142 5.60 5.30 7.06
CA ILE A 142 5.55 6.33 6.01
C ILE A 142 6.63 6.08 4.95
N ILE A 143 7.86 5.84 5.37
CA ILE A 143 8.97 5.60 4.44
C ILE A 143 8.70 4.34 3.62
N TRP A 144 8.39 3.23 4.24
CA TRP A 144 8.21 1.95 3.55
C TRP A 144 6.96 1.90 2.67
N SER A 145 5.86 2.50 3.10
CA SER A 145 4.63 2.56 2.31
C SER A 145 4.79 3.38 1.02
N ARG A 146 5.69 4.37 1.02
CA ARG A 146 5.94 5.26 -0.12
C ARG A 146 7.15 4.84 -0.96
N THR A 147 7.80 3.72 -0.62
CA THR A 147 8.94 3.16 -1.34
C THR A 147 8.52 1.91 -2.11
N ALA A 148 9.11 1.69 -3.28
CA ALA A 148 8.82 0.52 -4.12
C ALA A 148 9.61 -0.71 -3.63
N VAL A 149 9.25 -1.24 -2.45
CA VAL A 149 9.90 -2.40 -1.83
C VAL A 149 8.88 -3.44 -1.37
N SER A 150 9.35 -4.68 -1.18
CA SER A 150 8.51 -5.80 -0.76
C SER A 150 8.05 -5.73 0.69
N ASP A 151 8.77 -5.00 1.54
CA ASP A 151 8.62 -5.09 3.00
C ASP A 151 7.28 -4.53 3.50
N ALA A 152 6.82 -3.40 2.95
CA ALA A 152 5.51 -2.85 3.29
C ALA A 152 4.36 -3.76 2.83
N LEU A 153 4.48 -4.37 1.65
CA LEU A 153 3.52 -5.33 1.15
C LEU A 153 3.48 -6.60 2.01
N LEU A 154 4.67 -7.12 2.38
CA LEU A 154 4.80 -8.28 3.25
C LEU A 154 4.19 -8.00 4.64
N THR A 155 4.51 -6.84 5.23
CA THR A 155 3.93 -6.41 6.50
C THR A 155 2.41 -6.30 6.42
N GLY A 156 1.89 -5.73 5.32
CA GLY A 156 0.45 -5.64 5.07
C GLY A 156 -0.21 -7.02 4.99
N THR A 157 0.35 -7.94 4.22
CA THR A 157 -0.22 -9.28 4.02
C THR A 157 -0.14 -10.15 5.27
N LEU A 158 0.98 -10.11 6.02
CA LEU A 158 1.14 -10.86 7.28
C LEU A 158 0.28 -10.29 8.42
N GLY A 159 0.09 -8.97 8.47
CA GLY A 159 -0.73 -8.34 9.51
C GLY A 159 -2.24 -8.58 9.33
N ILE A 160 -2.66 -9.15 8.20
CA ILE A 160 -4.06 -9.46 7.87
C ILE A 160 -4.36 -10.96 8.11
N SER A 161 -3.35 -11.81 8.09
CA SER A 161 -3.48 -13.27 8.30
C SER A 161 -3.72 -13.61 9.78
#